data_413e93d8c82ff91e87de00ef9846de49
#
_entry.id   413e93d8c82ff91e87de00ef9846de49
#
_cell.length_a   1.000
_cell.length_b   1.000
_cell.length_c   1.000
_cell.angle_alpha   90.00
_cell.angle_beta   90.00
_cell.angle_gamma   90.00
#
_symmetry.space_group_name_H-M   'P 1'
#
loop_
_entity.id
_entity.type
_entity.pdbx_description
1 polymer ?
#
loop_
_entity_poly.entity_id
_entity_poly.type
_entity_poly.pdbx_seq_one_letter_code
_entity_poly.pdbx_strand_id
1 'polypeptide(L)'
;MDTGYSKWRKLDNAALAFPLVTGKNDTRVFRFYCQLKEEVNGEILQAALDQTMEKYPLFQAVLRKGLFWFYLEHRDIRAVVKPETEPPCSRLYIPDKKSLLFQVSYDKNRINFEVFHALTDGTGAMHFLQELVQDYLILAHPQADLPQIEHAEEITHGDKEEDSFSQYYSSDIPKDKEKKKAAVKLKGEKLVHSDMHVTEVALSVKDIHRKARSCGVSITVLLTAMMLCSIREEIPKNQQKRPVALMIPVNLRNYFPSQSMTNFFGWIEVGYIFSDETTFEDVLLSVKKQFEEELVKEKIAMHMSGYVRIEKNPFVRAVPLEIKKYFLMIGANLGSRSITAVYSNIGIIRLPEEYKEYIQHFGIFASTNSLQMCSCSYGDEMVLGFTSKIPNDSIQRNFQRMLGEENVSHRELKNEFPGYGEKHRLEKKENQKVIQTFSFLCLAIAVICGMINFMMAGVLNWFWFAGAGCACAWLVVMVAYYKRGNILKNEMWQLLLISVIAILWDRFTGWKGW
;
A
#
# COMPACT_ATOMS: atom_id res chain seq x y z
N MET A 1 -0.44 -8.20 37.21
CA MET A 1 -0.61 -9.46 36.44
C MET A 1 0.43 -9.45 35.34
N ASP A 2 1.27 -10.45 35.31
CA ASP A 2 2.29 -10.58 34.24
C ASP A 2 1.55 -11.16 33.01
N THR A 3 1.27 -10.31 32.03
CA THR A 3 0.39 -10.64 30.89
C THR A 3 1.04 -11.59 29.88
N GLY A 4 2.24 -12.11 30.15
CA GLY A 4 2.92 -13.07 29.26
C GLY A 4 3.32 -12.53 27.89
N TYR A 5 3.03 -11.25 27.59
CA TYR A 5 3.39 -10.62 26.33
C TYR A 5 4.83 -10.12 26.35
N SER A 6 5.55 -10.40 25.28
CA SER A 6 6.86 -9.79 25.06
C SER A 6 6.74 -8.28 24.92
N LYS A 7 7.52 -7.49 25.67
CA LYS A 7 7.53 -6.02 25.55
C LYS A 7 7.87 -5.53 24.14
N TRP A 8 8.47 -6.36 23.32
CA TRP A 8 8.79 -6.07 21.92
C TRP A 8 8.82 -7.35 21.09
N ARG A 9 8.49 -7.23 19.82
CA ARG A 9 8.57 -8.34 18.86
C ARG A 9 9.22 -7.87 17.55
N LYS A 10 9.86 -8.79 16.84
CA LYS A 10 10.36 -8.56 15.50
C LYS A 10 9.19 -8.41 14.53
N LEU A 11 9.43 -7.67 13.46
CA LEU A 11 8.56 -7.72 12.30
C LEU A 11 8.73 -9.06 11.59
N ASP A 12 7.65 -9.62 11.04
CA ASP A 12 7.72 -10.72 10.11
C ASP A 12 8.45 -10.31 8.82
N ASN A 13 8.83 -11.28 8.01
CA ASN A 13 9.64 -11.03 6.81
C ASN A 13 8.99 -10.07 5.82
N ALA A 14 7.68 -10.16 5.59
CA ALA A 14 6.96 -9.25 4.70
C ALA A 14 6.87 -7.83 5.29
N ALA A 15 6.61 -7.73 6.60
CA ALA A 15 6.48 -6.47 7.32
C ALA A 15 7.77 -5.63 7.31
N LEU A 16 8.95 -6.25 7.23
CA LEU A 16 10.24 -5.55 7.20
C LEU A 16 10.34 -4.54 6.04
N ALA A 17 9.68 -4.78 4.93
CA ALA A 17 9.73 -3.91 3.76
C ALA A 17 8.83 -2.67 3.91
N PHE A 18 7.66 -2.78 4.56
CA PHE A 18 6.65 -1.73 4.55
C PHE A 18 7.12 -0.39 5.13
N PRO A 19 7.79 -0.31 6.30
CA PRO A 19 8.27 0.95 6.84
C PRO A 19 9.31 1.64 5.94
N LEU A 20 10.05 0.86 5.15
CA LEU A 20 11.12 1.34 4.29
C LEU A 20 10.59 1.92 2.97
N VAL A 21 9.49 1.36 2.45
CA VAL A 21 8.88 1.78 1.18
C VAL A 21 7.67 2.70 1.37
N THR A 22 7.19 2.87 2.61
CA THR A 22 6.10 3.80 2.91
C THR A 22 6.53 5.23 2.66
N GLY A 23 5.65 6.02 2.10
CA GLY A 23 5.94 7.40 1.73
C GLY A 23 4.69 8.26 1.64
N LYS A 24 4.88 9.48 1.14
CA LYS A 24 3.77 10.42 0.94
C LYS A 24 2.78 9.95 -0.13
N ASN A 25 3.26 9.21 -1.14
CA ASN A 25 2.43 8.77 -2.26
C ASN A 25 1.75 7.43 -2.04
N ASP A 26 2.28 6.63 -1.12
CA ASP A 26 1.73 5.33 -0.75
C ASP A 26 1.99 5.10 0.73
N THR A 27 0.93 5.13 1.51
CA THR A 27 0.98 5.04 2.97
C THR A 27 1.14 3.62 3.47
N ARG A 28 0.96 2.63 2.59
CA ARG A 28 0.88 1.21 2.95
C ARG A 28 -0.20 0.93 3.99
N VAL A 29 -1.25 1.73 3.97
CA VAL A 29 -2.46 1.54 4.76
C VAL A 29 -3.52 0.93 3.86
N PHE A 30 -4.24 -0.03 4.36
CA PHE A 30 -5.43 -0.54 3.71
C PHE A 30 -6.63 -0.39 4.64
N ARG A 31 -7.80 -0.26 4.05
CA ARG A 31 -9.08 -0.12 4.74
C ARG A 31 -9.94 -1.35 4.47
N PHE A 32 -10.40 -1.98 5.54
CA PHE A 32 -11.62 -2.76 5.55
C PHE A 32 -12.77 -1.94 6.11
N TYR A 33 -13.97 -2.20 5.66
CA TYR A 33 -15.15 -1.61 6.27
C TYR A 33 -16.33 -2.59 6.25
N CYS A 34 -17.25 -2.38 7.18
CA CYS A 34 -18.56 -3.02 7.22
C CYS A 34 -19.63 -1.96 7.03
N GLN A 35 -20.47 -2.11 6.02
CA GLN A 35 -21.64 -1.30 5.78
C GLN A 35 -22.84 -1.94 6.49
N LEU A 36 -23.39 -1.24 7.47
CA LEU A 36 -24.58 -1.66 8.19
C LEU A 36 -25.84 -1.14 7.50
N LYS A 37 -26.99 -1.70 7.85
CA LYS A 37 -28.31 -1.22 7.39
C LYS A 37 -28.84 -0.07 8.26
N GLU A 38 -28.23 0.17 9.41
CA GLU A 38 -28.57 1.19 10.39
C GLU A 38 -27.39 2.12 10.70
N GLU A 39 -27.65 3.26 11.33
CA GLU A 39 -26.60 4.20 11.71
C GLU A 39 -25.76 3.67 12.86
N VAL A 40 -24.45 3.91 12.78
CA VAL A 40 -23.47 3.49 13.78
C VAL A 40 -23.54 4.41 15.01
N ASN A 41 -23.71 3.82 16.18
CA ASN A 41 -23.54 4.52 17.45
C ASN A 41 -22.07 4.48 17.88
N GLY A 42 -21.43 5.65 17.92
CA GLY A 42 -19.99 5.76 18.23
C GLY A 42 -19.63 5.33 19.66
N GLU A 43 -20.54 5.49 20.64
CA GLU A 43 -20.28 5.06 22.03
C GLU A 43 -20.34 3.54 22.15
N ILE A 44 -21.30 2.89 21.51
CA ILE A 44 -21.40 1.43 21.45
C ILE A 44 -20.19 0.86 20.69
N LEU A 45 -19.79 1.51 19.58
CA LEU A 45 -18.61 1.09 18.81
C LEU A 45 -17.32 1.22 19.63
N GLN A 46 -17.21 2.23 20.50
CA GLN A 46 -16.07 2.36 21.43
C GLN A 46 -16.06 1.20 22.45
N ALA A 47 -17.22 0.87 23.03
CA ALA A 47 -17.32 -0.26 23.95
C ALA A 47 -16.97 -1.59 23.28
N ALA A 48 -17.44 -1.81 22.06
CA ALA A 48 -17.09 -2.98 21.25
C ALA A 48 -15.59 -3.03 20.96
N LEU A 49 -14.98 -1.90 20.58
CA LEU A 49 -13.54 -1.83 20.33
C LEU A 49 -12.73 -2.16 21.59
N ASP A 50 -13.13 -1.66 22.76
CA ASP A 50 -12.46 -1.97 24.00
C ASP A 50 -12.50 -3.50 24.29
N GLN A 51 -13.63 -4.16 24.07
CA GLN A 51 -13.76 -5.64 24.20
C GLN A 51 -12.93 -6.39 23.16
N THR A 52 -12.99 -5.97 21.90
CA THR A 52 -12.20 -6.59 20.81
C THR A 52 -10.70 -6.49 21.11
N MET A 53 -10.23 -5.36 21.65
CA MET A 53 -8.81 -5.17 21.97
C MET A 53 -8.30 -6.11 23.06
N GLU A 54 -9.15 -6.59 23.97
CA GLU A 54 -8.78 -7.61 24.97
C GLU A 54 -8.45 -8.95 24.28
N LYS A 55 -9.14 -9.27 23.17
CA LYS A 55 -8.93 -10.50 22.39
C LYS A 55 -7.75 -10.39 21.41
N TYR A 56 -7.35 -9.15 21.06
CA TYR A 56 -6.32 -8.84 20.05
C TYR A 56 -5.20 -7.93 20.56
N PRO A 57 -4.52 -8.27 21.64
CA PRO A 57 -3.48 -7.42 22.25
C PRO A 57 -2.27 -7.18 21.32
N LEU A 58 -2.08 -8.02 20.30
CA LEU A 58 -1.03 -7.82 19.29
C LEU A 58 -1.19 -6.49 18.53
N PHE A 59 -2.40 -5.91 18.48
CA PHE A 59 -2.66 -4.62 17.84
C PHE A 59 -2.25 -3.43 18.72
N GLN A 60 -2.04 -3.64 20.04
CA GLN A 60 -1.50 -2.61 20.94
C GLN A 60 0.01 -2.44 20.75
N ALA A 61 0.43 -2.21 19.51
CA ALA A 61 1.83 -2.09 19.17
C ALA A 61 2.13 -0.79 18.43
N VAL A 62 3.30 -0.23 18.74
CA VAL A 62 3.88 0.92 18.04
C VAL A 62 5.15 0.49 17.30
N LEU A 63 5.37 1.05 16.12
CA LEU A 63 6.56 0.73 15.34
C LEU A 63 7.75 1.57 15.81
N ARG A 64 8.84 0.90 16.14
CA ARG A 64 10.08 1.51 16.59
C ARG A 64 11.20 1.26 15.60
N LYS A 65 12.05 2.25 15.46
CA LYS A 65 13.25 2.19 14.63
C LYS A 65 14.45 1.79 15.47
N GLY A 66 15.02 0.62 15.18
CA GLY A 66 16.30 0.18 15.73
C GLY A 66 17.48 0.55 14.83
N LEU A 67 18.69 0.19 15.24
CA LEU A 67 19.90 0.45 14.46
C LEU A 67 19.94 -0.36 13.15
N PHE A 68 19.51 -1.61 13.19
CA PHE A 68 19.57 -2.54 12.04
C PHE A 68 18.19 -2.88 11.46
N TRP A 69 17.13 -2.90 12.29
CA TRP A 69 15.77 -3.28 11.93
C TRP A 69 14.73 -2.46 12.67
N PHE A 70 13.53 -2.42 12.11
CA PHE A 70 12.34 -2.01 12.84
C PHE A 70 11.86 -3.14 13.75
N TYR A 71 11.15 -2.78 14.82
CA TYR A 71 10.50 -3.72 15.73
C TYR A 71 9.18 -3.12 16.23
N LEU A 72 8.28 -3.97 16.66
CA LEU A 72 7.03 -3.58 17.29
C LEU A 72 7.23 -3.59 18.81
N GLU A 73 6.87 -2.50 19.45
CA GLU A 73 6.90 -2.35 20.90
C GLU A 73 5.46 -2.33 21.40
N HIS A 74 5.11 -3.28 22.31
CA HIS A 74 3.81 -3.26 22.95
C HIS A 74 3.68 -2.01 23.83
N ARG A 75 2.54 -1.33 23.71
CA ARG A 75 2.22 -0.12 24.46
C ARG A 75 0.76 -0.15 24.88
N ASP A 76 0.52 0.11 26.14
CA ASP A 76 -0.83 0.30 26.66
C ASP A 76 -1.37 1.67 26.22
N ILE A 77 -1.82 1.72 24.96
CA ILE A 77 -2.46 2.90 24.35
C ILE A 77 -3.88 2.49 24.02
N ARG A 78 -4.86 3.14 24.65
CA ARG A 78 -6.26 2.91 24.33
C ARG A 78 -6.56 3.33 22.89
N ALA A 79 -7.13 2.42 22.12
CA ALA A 79 -7.66 2.74 20.80
C ALA A 79 -8.96 3.55 20.96
N VAL A 80 -9.08 4.64 20.21
CA VAL A 80 -10.24 5.54 20.29
C VAL A 80 -10.96 5.60 18.97
N VAL A 81 -12.25 5.29 18.98
CA VAL A 81 -13.16 5.43 17.85
C VAL A 81 -13.37 6.91 17.54
N LYS A 82 -13.41 7.26 16.27
CA LYS A 82 -13.59 8.65 15.80
C LYS A 82 -14.59 8.69 14.64
N PRO A 83 -15.37 9.78 14.51
CA PRO A 83 -16.02 10.07 13.24
C PRO A 83 -14.97 10.15 12.12
N GLU A 84 -15.32 9.73 10.92
CA GLU A 84 -14.42 9.80 9.77
C GLU A 84 -14.24 11.26 9.34
N THR A 85 -13.03 11.79 9.46
CA THR A 85 -12.68 13.18 9.11
C THR A 85 -11.48 13.27 8.17
N GLU A 86 -10.73 12.19 8.05
CA GLU A 86 -9.54 12.12 7.21
C GLU A 86 -9.84 11.33 5.92
N PRO A 87 -9.17 11.65 4.80
CA PRO A 87 -9.26 10.83 3.60
C PRO A 87 -8.90 9.37 3.89
N PRO A 88 -9.51 8.42 3.17
CA PRO A 88 -9.25 7.00 3.40
C PRO A 88 -7.79 6.64 3.15
N CYS A 89 -7.31 5.66 3.90
CA CYS A 89 -5.92 5.19 3.88
C CYS A 89 -4.90 6.31 4.16
N SER A 90 -5.26 7.29 4.98
CA SER A 90 -4.36 8.32 5.48
C SER A 90 -3.20 7.69 6.27
N ARG A 91 -2.12 8.45 6.43
CA ARG A 91 -0.88 7.93 7.00
C ARG A 91 -1.01 7.65 8.50
N LEU A 92 -0.94 6.38 8.90
CA LEU A 92 -0.95 5.94 10.30
C LEU A 92 0.45 5.91 10.93
N TYR A 93 1.44 5.44 10.16
CA TYR A 93 2.82 5.43 10.62
C TYR A 93 3.52 6.76 10.31
N ILE A 94 3.91 7.48 11.35
CA ILE A 94 4.74 8.69 11.29
C ILE A 94 6.02 8.36 12.05
N PRO A 95 7.22 8.47 11.45
CA PRO A 95 8.49 8.26 12.15
C PRO A 95 8.54 9.07 13.44
N ASP A 96 9.08 8.47 14.49
CA ASP A 96 9.27 9.05 15.83
C ASP A 96 7.98 9.36 16.62
N LYS A 97 6.79 9.20 16.02
CA LYS A 97 5.52 9.31 16.72
C LYS A 97 5.12 7.94 17.31
N LYS A 98 4.78 7.91 18.59
CA LYS A 98 4.26 6.71 19.26
C LYS A 98 2.74 6.65 19.08
N SER A 99 2.28 6.18 17.95
CA SER A 99 0.86 5.99 17.66
C SER A 99 0.59 4.53 17.31
N LEU A 100 -0.61 4.05 17.58
CA LEU A 100 -1.08 2.77 17.08
C LEU A 100 -0.99 2.73 15.57
N LEU A 101 -0.82 1.54 15.02
CA LEU A 101 -0.67 1.30 13.59
C LEU A 101 -2.00 1.00 12.89
N PHE A 102 -3.09 1.21 13.59
CA PHE A 102 -4.45 1.08 13.08
C PHE A 102 -5.34 2.19 13.62
N GLN A 103 -6.49 2.37 13.00
CA GLN A 103 -7.56 3.21 13.51
C GLN A 103 -8.93 2.62 13.17
N VAL A 104 -9.90 2.89 14.04
CA VAL A 104 -11.32 2.62 13.82
C VAL A 104 -12.04 3.95 13.71
N SER A 105 -12.82 4.11 12.66
CA SER A 105 -13.66 5.29 12.46
C SER A 105 -15.04 4.87 11.94
N TYR A 106 -16.00 5.78 11.98
CA TYR A 106 -17.33 5.54 11.43
C TYR A 106 -17.84 6.76 10.68
N ASP A 107 -18.67 6.48 9.69
CA ASP A 107 -19.44 7.50 8.96
C ASP A 107 -20.83 6.96 8.66
N LYS A 108 -21.88 7.66 9.14
CA LYS A 108 -23.28 7.23 9.02
C LYS A 108 -23.46 5.77 9.49
N ASN A 109 -23.67 4.86 8.56
CA ASN A 109 -23.90 3.43 8.80
C ASN A 109 -22.70 2.55 8.43
N ARG A 110 -21.48 3.11 8.39
CA ARG A 110 -20.27 2.39 8.01
C ARG A 110 -19.23 2.40 9.14
N ILE A 111 -18.76 1.22 9.52
CA ILE A 111 -17.63 1.02 10.42
C ILE A 111 -16.40 0.82 9.57
N ASN A 112 -15.38 1.69 9.73
CA ASN A 112 -14.11 1.62 9.01
C ASN A 112 -13.01 1.12 9.93
N PHE A 113 -12.21 0.21 9.44
CA PHE A 113 -10.99 -0.27 10.06
C PHE A 113 -9.81 -0.06 9.10
N GLU A 114 -8.87 0.76 9.48
CA GLU A 114 -7.66 1.03 8.71
C GLU A 114 -6.44 0.54 9.45
N VAL A 115 -5.53 -0.09 8.72
CA VAL A 115 -4.33 -0.64 9.34
C VAL A 115 -3.10 -0.46 8.44
N PHE A 116 -1.97 -0.10 9.08
CA PHE A 116 -0.67 -0.07 8.43
C PHE A 116 -0.17 -1.50 8.23
N HIS A 117 0.15 -1.85 7.00
CA HIS A 117 0.40 -3.23 6.57
C HIS A 117 1.58 -3.93 7.29
N ALA A 118 2.43 -3.18 8.02
CA ALA A 118 3.46 -3.78 8.87
C ALA A 118 2.92 -4.44 10.15
N LEU A 119 1.65 -4.20 10.52
CA LEU A 119 1.04 -4.78 11.71
C LEU A 119 0.44 -6.16 11.43
N THR A 120 -0.27 -6.28 10.32
CA THR A 120 -1.01 -7.50 9.94
C THR A 120 -1.28 -7.52 8.43
N ASP A 121 -1.67 -8.68 7.91
CA ASP A 121 -2.16 -8.84 6.54
C ASP A 121 -3.70 -8.78 6.45
N GLY A 122 -4.22 -9.00 5.23
CA GLY A 122 -5.66 -8.99 4.99
C GLY A 122 -6.45 -10.02 5.80
N THR A 123 -5.86 -11.17 6.10
CA THR A 123 -6.51 -12.22 6.90
C THR A 123 -6.64 -11.80 8.36
N GLY A 124 -5.55 -11.32 8.97
CA GLY A 124 -5.59 -10.86 10.35
C GLY A 124 -6.47 -9.62 10.53
N ALA A 125 -6.45 -8.69 9.57
CA ALA A 125 -7.34 -7.53 9.59
C ALA A 125 -8.83 -7.91 9.42
N MET A 126 -9.12 -8.89 8.59
CA MET A 126 -10.48 -9.41 8.41
C MET A 126 -11.03 -10.01 9.71
N HIS A 127 -10.24 -10.85 10.40
CA HIS A 127 -10.65 -11.43 11.67
C HIS A 127 -10.90 -10.36 12.73
N PHE A 128 -10.03 -9.35 12.83
CA PHE A 128 -10.23 -8.22 13.74
C PHE A 128 -11.54 -7.47 13.45
N LEU A 129 -11.83 -7.15 12.18
CA LEU A 129 -13.06 -6.45 11.83
C LEU A 129 -14.31 -7.30 12.06
N GLN A 130 -14.25 -8.61 11.76
CA GLN A 130 -15.36 -9.53 12.04
C GLN A 130 -15.70 -9.52 13.53
N GLU A 131 -14.69 -9.63 14.40
CA GLU A 131 -14.88 -9.59 15.84
C GLU A 131 -15.44 -8.25 16.30
N LEU A 132 -14.87 -7.13 15.82
CA LEU A 132 -15.36 -5.79 16.15
C LEU A 132 -16.83 -5.59 15.77
N VAL A 133 -17.22 -6.02 14.57
CA VAL A 133 -18.61 -5.92 14.08
C VAL A 133 -19.53 -6.81 14.89
N GLN A 134 -19.09 -8.01 15.25
CA GLN A 134 -19.81 -8.92 16.12
C GLN A 134 -20.06 -8.28 17.51
N ASP A 135 -18.98 -7.85 18.18
CA ASP A 135 -19.06 -7.22 19.50
C ASP A 135 -19.97 -5.97 19.46
N TYR A 136 -19.88 -5.17 18.38
CA TYR A 136 -20.73 -4.02 18.17
C TYR A 136 -22.22 -4.40 18.06
N LEU A 137 -22.56 -5.36 17.21
CA LEU A 137 -23.96 -5.76 16.97
C LEU A 137 -24.59 -6.44 18.18
N ILE A 138 -23.83 -7.24 18.93
CA ILE A 138 -24.29 -7.83 20.19
C ILE A 138 -24.61 -6.72 21.21
N LEU A 139 -23.77 -5.70 21.33
CA LEU A 139 -23.99 -4.58 22.25
C LEU A 139 -25.12 -3.66 21.78
N ALA A 140 -25.27 -3.46 20.47
CA ALA A 140 -26.32 -2.62 19.89
C ALA A 140 -27.70 -3.29 19.97
N HIS A 141 -27.75 -4.64 19.88
CA HIS A 141 -28.99 -5.42 19.82
C HIS A 141 -29.02 -6.52 20.90
N PRO A 142 -28.98 -6.18 22.20
CA PRO A 142 -28.90 -7.17 23.28
C PRO A 142 -30.11 -8.12 23.34
N GLN A 143 -31.22 -7.76 22.68
CA GLN A 143 -32.44 -8.59 22.62
C GLN A 143 -32.44 -9.59 21.45
N ALA A 144 -31.51 -9.46 20.51
CA ALA A 144 -31.49 -10.29 19.31
C ALA A 144 -30.78 -11.65 19.54
N ASP A 145 -30.17 -11.85 20.70
CA ASP A 145 -29.46 -13.07 21.08
C ASP A 145 -28.51 -13.57 19.95
N LEU A 146 -27.71 -12.63 19.40
CA LEU A 146 -26.81 -12.91 18.29
C LEU A 146 -25.73 -13.91 18.72
N PRO A 147 -25.48 -14.96 17.91
CA PRO A 147 -24.47 -15.97 18.26
C PRO A 147 -23.07 -15.38 18.21
N GLN A 148 -22.25 -15.68 19.21
CA GLN A 148 -20.82 -15.38 19.16
C GLN A 148 -20.13 -16.32 18.18
N ILE A 149 -19.19 -15.76 17.40
CA ILE A 149 -18.32 -16.56 16.55
C ILE A 149 -17.22 -17.10 17.47
N GLU A 150 -17.20 -18.38 17.69
CA GLU A 150 -16.06 -19.03 18.32
C GLU A 150 -14.88 -19.02 17.34
N HIS A 151 -14.11 -17.94 17.33
CA HIS A 151 -12.76 -18.00 16.79
C HIS A 151 -11.96 -18.86 17.77
N ALA A 152 -11.60 -20.05 17.35
CA ALA A 152 -11.00 -21.12 18.15
C ALA A 152 -10.29 -20.60 19.42
N GLU A 153 -10.93 -20.75 20.56
CA GLU A 153 -10.42 -20.34 21.89
C GLU A 153 -9.10 -21.04 22.27
N GLU A 154 -8.70 -22.05 21.50
CA GLU A 154 -7.50 -22.84 21.69
C GLU A 154 -6.22 -22.25 21.09
N ILE A 155 -6.28 -21.11 20.37
CA ILE A 155 -5.07 -20.50 19.80
C ILE A 155 -4.37 -19.73 20.91
N THR A 156 -3.23 -20.23 21.34
CA THR A 156 -2.40 -19.52 22.32
C THR A 156 -1.98 -18.15 21.77
N HIS A 157 -1.82 -17.16 22.66
CA HIS A 157 -1.37 -15.84 22.25
C HIS A 157 -0.01 -15.87 21.53
N GLY A 158 0.87 -16.82 21.87
CA GLY A 158 2.14 -17.04 21.20
C GLY A 158 2.00 -17.43 19.74
N ASP A 159 1.05 -18.29 19.42
CA ASP A 159 0.82 -18.77 18.04
C ASP A 159 0.34 -17.63 17.12
N LYS A 160 -0.44 -16.69 17.66
CA LYS A 160 -0.92 -15.51 16.89
C LYS A 160 0.20 -14.54 16.50
N GLU A 161 1.33 -14.54 17.21
CA GLU A 161 2.47 -13.63 17.01
C GLU A 161 3.65 -14.27 16.27
N GLU A 162 3.59 -15.55 15.96
CA GLU A 162 4.70 -16.30 15.36
C GLU A 162 5.04 -15.83 13.94
N ASP A 163 6.33 -15.72 13.65
CA ASP A 163 6.83 -15.49 12.28
C ASP A 163 6.85 -16.80 11.49
N SER A 164 5.74 -17.11 10.84
CA SER A 164 5.56 -18.31 10.02
C SER A 164 6.54 -18.41 8.84
N PHE A 165 7.09 -17.30 8.35
CA PHE A 165 8.13 -17.35 7.31
C PHE A 165 9.39 -18.07 7.81
N SER A 166 9.82 -17.79 9.02
CA SER A 166 10.98 -18.44 9.62
C SER A 166 10.77 -19.92 9.89
N GLN A 167 9.53 -20.32 10.23
CA GLN A 167 9.13 -21.70 10.50
C GLN A 167 9.24 -22.58 9.25
N TYR A 168 8.78 -22.10 8.10
CA TYR A 168 8.73 -22.86 6.85
C TYR A 168 9.91 -22.62 5.90
N TYR A 169 10.91 -21.84 6.33
CA TYR A 169 12.10 -21.60 5.54
C TYR A 169 12.98 -22.85 5.42
N SER A 170 13.41 -23.16 4.20
CA SER A 170 14.50 -24.14 3.94
C SER A 170 15.61 -23.54 3.07
N SER A 171 16.88 -23.80 3.47
CA SER A 171 18.06 -23.40 2.70
C SER A 171 18.23 -24.20 1.40
N ASP A 172 17.64 -25.42 1.37
CA ASP A 172 17.85 -26.42 0.30
C ASP A 172 16.99 -26.13 -0.93
N ILE A 173 16.01 -25.22 -0.79
CA ILE A 173 15.13 -24.82 -1.88
C ILE A 173 15.92 -23.99 -2.91
N PRO A 174 15.86 -24.31 -4.22
CA PRO A 174 16.54 -23.59 -5.27
C PRO A 174 16.19 -22.10 -5.30
N LYS A 175 17.08 -21.29 -5.87
CA LYS A 175 16.75 -19.87 -6.12
C LYS A 175 15.97 -19.77 -7.42
N ASP A 176 14.94 -18.93 -7.41
CA ASP A 176 14.28 -18.51 -8.64
C ASP A 176 15.29 -17.71 -9.49
N LYS A 177 15.49 -18.12 -10.75
CA LYS A 177 16.40 -17.48 -11.71
C LYS A 177 15.65 -16.82 -12.86
N GLU A 178 14.32 -16.84 -12.84
CA GLU A 178 13.53 -16.31 -13.94
C GLU A 178 13.66 -14.78 -14.03
N LYS A 179 14.09 -14.31 -15.22
CA LYS A 179 14.16 -12.88 -15.52
C LYS A 179 12.81 -12.39 -16.04
N LYS A 180 12.09 -11.64 -15.23
CA LYS A 180 10.80 -11.08 -15.60
C LYS A 180 10.96 -9.89 -16.56
N LYS A 181 10.09 -9.83 -17.57
CA LYS A 181 10.05 -8.72 -18.54
C LYS A 181 9.46 -7.47 -17.90
N ALA A 182 9.92 -6.29 -18.32
CA ALA A 182 9.32 -5.05 -17.89
C ALA A 182 7.89 -4.92 -18.41
N ALA A 183 6.93 -4.72 -17.53
CA ALA A 183 5.52 -4.56 -17.85
C ALA A 183 5.18 -3.13 -18.30
N VAL A 184 4.00 -2.98 -18.86
CA VAL A 184 3.39 -1.67 -19.14
C VAL A 184 3.27 -0.87 -17.86
N LYS A 185 3.51 0.44 -17.96
CA LYS A 185 3.26 1.39 -16.88
C LYS A 185 2.14 2.32 -17.26
N LEU A 186 1.14 2.41 -16.41
CA LEU A 186 0.04 3.35 -16.58
C LEU A 186 0.60 4.78 -16.54
N LYS A 187 0.23 5.57 -17.52
CA LYS A 187 0.66 6.96 -17.69
C LYS A 187 -0.50 7.88 -17.43
N GLY A 188 -0.23 9.00 -16.80
CA GLY A 188 -1.21 10.03 -16.49
C GLY A 188 -0.66 10.99 -15.44
N GLU A 189 -1.33 12.10 -15.25
CA GLU A 189 -1.06 13.00 -14.13
C GLU A 189 -1.51 12.27 -12.84
N LYS A 190 -0.57 12.12 -11.92
CA LYS A 190 -0.84 11.41 -10.66
C LYS A 190 -1.35 12.39 -9.60
N LEU A 191 -2.33 11.93 -8.85
CA LEU A 191 -2.76 12.60 -7.62
C LEU A 191 -1.58 12.71 -6.66
N VAL A 192 -1.51 13.83 -5.96
CA VAL A 192 -0.38 14.13 -5.07
C VAL A 192 -0.56 13.50 -3.70
N HIS A 193 0.56 13.19 -3.07
CA HIS A 193 0.61 12.61 -1.73
C HIS A 193 -0.24 11.35 -1.58
N SER A 194 -0.95 11.19 -0.46
CA SER A 194 -1.82 10.03 -0.18
C SER A 194 -3.16 10.06 -0.93
N ASP A 195 -3.49 11.14 -1.64
CA ASP A 195 -4.73 11.22 -2.38
C ASP A 195 -4.79 10.12 -3.44
N MET A 196 -5.94 9.51 -3.57
CA MET A 196 -6.20 8.44 -4.54
C MET A 196 -7.66 8.49 -4.98
N HIS A 197 -7.91 8.13 -6.21
CA HIS A 197 -9.26 7.94 -6.71
C HIS A 197 -9.74 6.55 -6.26
N VAL A 198 -10.89 6.49 -5.59
CA VAL A 198 -11.53 5.25 -5.12
C VAL A 198 -12.82 5.06 -5.91
N THR A 199 -12.97 3.90 -6.52
CA THR A 199 -14.20 3.45 -7.18
C THR A 199 -14.56 2.09 -6.60
N GLU A 200 -15.79 1.92 -6.13
CA GLU A 200 -16.24 0.65 -5.59
C GLU A 200 -17.42 0.11 -6.40
N VAL A 201 -17.36 -1.17 -6.72
CA VAL A 201 -18.37 -1.86 -7.52
C VAL A 201 -18.84 -3.10 -6.76
N ALA A 202 -20.12 -3.14 -6.46
CA ALA A 202 -20.77 -4.32 -5.89
C ALA A 202 -21.34 -5.18 -7.02
N LEU A 203 -21.15 -6.49 -6.94
CA LEU A 203 -21.64 -7.46 -7.92
C LEU A 203 -22.21 -8.72 -7.26
N SER A 204 -23.10 -9.42 -7.97
CA SER A 204 -23.69 -10.67 -7.49
C SER A 204 -22.67 -11.81 -7.51
N VAL A 205 -22.45 -12.42 -6.34
CA VAL A 205 -21.60 -13.61 -6.20
C VAL A 205 -22.15 -14.78 -7.03
N LYS A 206 -23.48 -14.94 -7.09
CA LYS A 206 -24.13 -15.99 -7.90
C LYS A 206 -23.83 -15.83 -9.36
N ASP A 207 -23.93 -14.61 -9.90
CA ASP A 207 -23.71 -14.34 -11.32
C ASP A 207 -22.25 -14.54 -11.69
N ILE A 208 -21.31 -13.94 -10.94
CA ILE A 208 -19.87 -14.08 -11.25
C ILE A 208 -19.40 -15.54 -11.09
N HIS A 209 -19.93 -16.25 -10.10
CA HIS A 209 -19.63 -17.67 -9.90
C HIS A 209 -20.16 -18.54 -11.06
N ARG A 210 -21.40 -18.28 -11.52
CA ARG A 210 -21.99 -18.95 -12.68
C ARG A 210 -21.13 -18.73 -13.91
N LYS A 211 -20.71 -17.47 -14.16
CA LYS A 211 -19.83 -17.13 -15.29
C LYS A 211 -18.47 -17.82 -15.19
N ALA A 212 -17.82 -17.75 -14.04
CA ALA A 212 -16.53 -18.42 -13.82
C ALA A 212 -16.62 -19.93 -14.06
N ARG A 213 -17.68 -20.59 -13.56
CA ARG A 213 -17.95 -22.03 -13.81
C ARG A 213 -18.18 -22.35 -15.28
N SER A 214 -18.94 -21.52 -16.01
CA SER A 214 -19.17 -21.76 -17.44
C SER A 214 -17.88 -21.68 -18.28
N CYS A 215 -16.90 -20.90 -17.80
CA CYS A 215 -15.56 -20.81 -18.40
C CYS A 215 -14.57 -21.85 -17.83
N GLY A 216 -14.95 -22.67 -16.86
CA GLY A 216 -14.07 -23.65 -16.20
C GLY A 216 -12.91 -23.04 -15.44
N VAL A 217 -13.12 -21.86 -14.81
CA VAL A 217 -12.10 -21.13 -14.06
C VAL A 217 -12.60 -20.70 -12.68
N SER A 218 -11.69 -20.25 -11.80
CA SER A 218 -12.06 -19.60 -10.55
C SER A 218 -12.47 -18.13 -10.77
N ILE A 219 -13.22 -17.56 -9.81
CA ILE A 219 -13.58 -16.14 -9.84
C ILE A 219 -12.33 -15.26 -9.93
N THR A 220 -11.27 -15.60 -9.19
CA THR A 220 -10.01 -14.83 -9.21
C THR A 220 -9.37 -14.83 -10.59
N VAL A 221 -9.35 -15.97 -11.27
CA VAL A 221 -8.83 -16.10 -12.66
C VAL A 221 -9.66 -15.26 -13.62
N LEU A 222 -10.99 -15.33 -13.53
CA LEU A 222 -11.91 -14.55 -14.37
C LEU A 222 -11.71 -13.04 -14.19
N LEU A 223 -11.73 -12.56 -12.94
CA LEU A 223 -11.54 -11.14 -12.64
C LEU A 223 -10.13 -10.65 -13.00
N THR A 224 -9.10 -11.52 -12.90
CA THR A 224 -7.73 -11.23 -13.37
C THR A 224 -7.71 -11.00 -14.88
N ALA A 225 -8.33 -11.88 -15.66
CA ALA A 225 -8.41 -11.75 -17.12
C ALA A 225 -9.17 -10.47 -17.53
N MET A 226 -10.32 -10.20 -16.90
CA MET A 226 -11.09 -8.97 -17.13
C MET A 226 -10.26 -7.72 -16.82
N MET A 227 -9.50 -7.71 -15.72
CA MET A 227 -8.65 -6.58 -15.35
C MET A 227 -7.51 -6.36 -16.36
N LEU A 228 -6.88 -7.42 -16.85
CA LEU A 228 -5.86 -7.34 -17.90
C LEU A 228 -6.42 -6.73 -19.18
N CYS A 229 -7.60 -7.17 -19.62
CA CYS A 229 -8.28 -6.64 -20.81
C CYS A 229 -8.70 -5.18 -20.63
N SER A 230 -9.26 -4.83 -19.46
CA SER A 230 -9.65 -3.45 -19.15
C SER A 230 -8.48 -2.47 -19.17
N ILE A 231 -7.31 -2.93 -18.69
CA ILE A 231 -6.07 -2.15 -18.76
C ILE A 231 -5.58 -2.03 -20.21
N ARG A 232 -5.70 -3.10 -21.01
CA ARG A 232 -5.26 -3.13 -22.41
C ARG A 232 -5.88 -2.01 -23.24
N GLU A 233 -7.13 -1.68 -23.02
CA GLU A 233 -7.85 -0.64 -23.76
C GLU A 233 -7.26 0.77 -23.54
N GLU A 234 -6.62 1.00 -22.39
CA GLU A 234 -6.00 2.30 -22.03
C GLU A 234 -4.50 2.37 -22.36
N ILE A 235 -3.94 1.33 -23.00
CA ILE A 235 -2.49 1.31 -23.30
C ILE A 235 -2.20 2.00 -24.63
N PRO A 236 -1.29 2.99 -24.63
CA PRO A 236 -0.84 3.62 -25.86
C PRO A 236 -0.17 2.59 -26.81
N LYS A 237 -0.39 2.74 -28.13
CA LYS A 237 0.16 1.85 -29.17
C LYS A 237 1.66 1.56 -29.04
N ASN A 238 2.45 2.55 -28.60
CA ASN A 238 3.91 2.42 -28.44
C ASN A 238 4.33 1.52 -27.26
N GLN A 239 3.42 1.10 -26.39
CA GLN A 239 3.69 0.20 -25.27
C GLN A 239 3.12 -1.21 -25.45
N GLN A 240 2.40 -1.51 -26.51
CA GLN A 240 1.71 -2.78 -26.75
C GLN A 240 2.64 -4.01 -26.83
N LYS A 241 3.96 -3.80 -27.08
CA LYS A 241 4.96 -4.88 -27.10
C LYS A 241 5.37 -5.37 -25.71
N ARG A 242 4.90 -4.71 -24.64
CA ARG A 242 5.19 -5.10 -23.26
C ARG A 242 4.00 -5.84 -22.66
N PRO A 243 4.22 -6.78 -21.73
CA PRO A 243 3.13 -7.43 -21.04
C PRO A 243 2.35 -6.43 -20.17
N VAL A 244 1.04 -6.56 -20.12
CA VAL A 244 0.24 -6.11 -18.98
C VAL A 244 0.35 -7.18 -17.93
N ALA A 245 0.76 -6.86 -16.72
CA ALA A 245 0.98 -7.83 -15.66
C ALA A 245 0.40 -7.36 -14.32
N LEU A 246 -0.28 -8.26 -13.65
CA LEU A 246 -0.82 -8.07 -12.32
C LEU A 246 0.00 -8.82 -11.28
N MET A 247 0.23 -8.20 -10.14
CA MET A 247 0.66 -8.87 -8.94
C MET A 247 -0.57 -9.37 -8.19
N ILE A 248 -0.61 -10.65 -7.90
CA ILE A 248 -1.69 -11.32 -7.18
C ILE A 248 -1.15 -11.82 -5.85
N PRO A 249 -1.47 -11.18 -4.72
CA PRO A 249 -1.14 -11.69 -3.40
C PRO A 249 -1.79 -13.05 -3.15
N VAL A 250 -1.05 -13.93 -2.48
CA VAL A 250 -1.45 -15.30 -2.17
C VAL A 250 -1.33 -15.53 -0.68
N ASN A 251 -2.42 -15.97 -0.04
CA ASN A 251 -2.39 -16.34 1.37
C ASN A 251 -1.61 -17.64 1.53
N LEU A 252 -0.45 -17.57 2.17
CA LEU A 252 0.43 -18.72 2.36
C LEU A 252 -0.15 -19.75 3.35
N ARG A 253 -1.12 -19.36 4.18
CA ARG A 253 -1.82 -20.28 5.10
C ARG A 253 -2.57 -21.40 4.36
N ASN A 254 -2.89 -21.18 3.07
CA ASN A 254 -3.48 -22.22 2.22
C ASN A 254 -2.50 -23.34 1.84
N TYR A 255 -1.19 -23.11 1.98
CA TYR A 255 -0.12 -24.04 1.62
C TYR A 255 0.69 -24.52 2.82
N PHE A 256 0.80 -23.66 3.83
CA PHE A 256 1.57 -23.86 5.05
C PHE A 256 0.69 -23.51 6.24
N PRO A 257 0.21 -24.50 7.00
CA PRO A 257 -0.67 -24.26 8.14
C PRO A 257 -0.05 -23.25 9.12
N SER A 258 -0.79 -22.21 9.43
CA SER A 258 -0.40 -21.16 10.37
C SER A 258 -1.63 -20.47 10.93
N GLN A 259 -1.62 -20.21 12.22
CA GLN A 259 -2.64 -19.45 12.93
C GLN A 259 -2.18 -18.03 13.24
N SER A 260 -1.00 -17.65 12.76
CA SER A 260 -0.44 -16.33 12.97
C SER A 260 -1.34 -15.23 12.39
N MET A 261 -1.54 -14.16 13.14
CA MET A 261 -2.24 -12.94 12.74
C MET A 261 -1.31 -11.89 12.13
N THR A 262 0.00 -12.18 12.08
CA THR A 262 1.00 -11.34 11.41
C THR A 262 0.97 -11.57 9.90
N ASN A 263 1.79 -10.87 9.12
CA ASN A 263 1.82 -11.09 7.68
C ASN A 263 2.34 -12.47 7.33
N PHE A 264 1.55 -13.23 6.59
CA PHE A 264 1.97 -14.50 6.01
C PHE A 264 1.36 -14.67 4.62
N PHE A 265 1.88 -13.88 3.68
CA PHE A 265 1.47 -13.92 2.28
C PHE A 265 2.68 -13.88 1.34
N GLY A 266 2.51 -14.44 0.16
CA GLY A 266 3.39 -14.29 -0.99
C GLY A 266 2.65 -13.62 -2.13
N TRP A 267 3.20 -13.69 -3.35
CA TRP A 267 2.51 -13.25 -4.55
C TRP A 267 3.00 -14.01 -5.77
N ILE A 268 2.13 -14.05 -6.77
CA ILE A 268 2.47 -14.45 -8.13
C ILE A 268 2.31 -13.26 -9.07
N GLU A 269 2.96 -13.31 -10.22
CA GLU A 269 2.82 -12.32 -11.27
C GLU A 269 2.20 -12.99 -12.49
N VAL A 270 1.04 -12.49 -12.91
CA VAL A 270 0.27 -13.01 -14.03
C VAL A 270 0.13 -11.92 -15.08
N GLY A 271 0.48 -12.20 -16.32
CA GLY A 271 0.47 -11.19 -17.36
C GLY A 271 0.23 -11.73 -18.75
N TYR A 272 -0.09 -10.81 -19.69
CA TYR A 272 -0.35 -11.11 -21.07
C TYR A 272 0.25 -10.07 -22.00
N ILE A 273 0.78 -10.51 -23.16
CA ILE A 273 1.26 -9.61 -24.23
C ILE A 273 0.18 -9.63 -25.31
N PHE A 274 -0.50 -8.51 -25.45
CA PHE A 274 -1.62 -8.38 -26.37
C PHE A 274 -1.16 -8.14 -27.83
N SER A 275 -1.89 -8.74 -28.78
CA SER A 275 -1.88 -8.41 -30.20
C SER A 275 -3.25 -7.84 -30.63
N ASP A 276 -3.38 -7.41 -31.87
CA ASP A 276 -4.66 -6.90 -32.39
C ASP A 276 -5.70 -8.01 -32.55
N GLU A 277 -5.27 -9.26 -32.66
CA GLU A 277 -6.12 -10.45 -32.83
C GLU A 277 -6.47 -11.13 -31.49
N THR A 278 -5.95 -10.64 -30.36
CA THR A 278 -6.17 -11.27 -29.05
C THR A 278 -7.63 -11.21 -28.63
N THR A 279 -8.22 -12.35 -28.33
CA THR A 279 -9.58 -12.48 -27.79
C THR A 279 -9.55 -12.53 -26.25
N PHE A 280 -10.71 -12.31 -25.62
CA PHE A 280 -10.84 -12.49 -24.17
C PHE A 280 -10.56 -13.93 -23.75
N GLU A 281 -10.97 -14.91 -24.55
CA GLU A 281 -10.76 -16.33 -24.28
C GLU A 281 -9.27 -16.70 -24.26
N ASP A 282 -8.47 -16.15 -25.20
CA ASP A 282 -7.01 -16.35 -25.22
C ASP A 282 -6.36 -15.85 -23.92
N VAL A 283 -6.79 -14.68 -23.44
CA VAL A 283 -6.31 -14.10 -22.18
C VAL A 283 -6.71 -14.98 -21.00
N LEU A 284 -7.99 -15.41 -20.95
CA LEU A 284 -8.53 -16.22 -19.89
C LEU A 284 -7.81 -17.57 -19.75
N LEU A 285 -7.60 -18.26 -20.88
CA LEU A 285 -6.87 -19.54 -20.92
C LEU A 285 -5.40 -19.37 -20.50
N SER A 286 -4.76 -18.30 -20.96
CA SER A 286 -3.39 -17.99 -20.56
C SER A 286 -3.28 -17.69 -19.05
N VAL A 287 -4.20 -16.90 -18.51
CA VAL A 287 -4.26 -16.59 -17.06
C VAL A 287 -4.49 -17.86 -16.27
N LYS A 288 -5.46 -18.71 -16.65
CA LYS A 288 -5.72 -20.01 -16.02
C LYS A 288 -4.44 -20.84 -15.92
N LYS A 289 -3.73 -21.00 -17.04
CA LYS A 289 -2.49 -21.77 -17.12
C LYS A 289 -1.43 -21.22 -16.18
N GLN A 290 -1.23 -19.89 -16.14
CA GLN A 290 -0.26 -19.25 -15.25
C GLN A 290 -0.61 -19.47 -13.78
N PHE A 291 -1.91 -19.39 -13.39
CA PHE A 291 -2.34 -19.71 -12.03
C PHE A 291 -2.05 -21.16 -11.67
N GLU A 292 -2.33 -22.11 -12.57
CA GLU A 292 -2.06 -23.54 -12.36
C GLU A 292 -0.56 -23.82 -12.20
N GLU A 293 0.29 -23.12 -12.97
CA GLU A 293 1.75 -23.28 -12.94
C GLU A 293 2.39 -22.61 -11.71
N GLU A 294 1.87 -21.46 -11.25
CA GLU A 294 2.46 -20.67 -10.17
C GLU A 294 1.96 -21.06 -8.78
N LEU A 295 0.70 -21.52 -8.65
CA LEU A 295 0.08 -21.88 -7.38
C LEU A 295 0.37 -23.33 -6.94
N VAL A 296 1.53 -23.87 -7.29
CA VAL A 296 2.02 -25.15 -6.76
C VAL A 296 2.90 -24.89 -5.53
N LYS A 297 2.76 -25.78 -4.52
CA LYS A 297 3.41 -25.64 -3.21
C LYS A 297 4.92 -25.43 -3.32
N GLU A 298 5.58 -26.11 -4.26
CA GLU A 298 7.03 -26.06 -4.50
C GLU A 298 7.47 -24.67 -4.98
N LYS A 299 6.73 -24.05 -5.92
CA LYS A 299 7.03 -22.69 -6.40
C LYS A 299 6.76 -21.65 -5.32
N ILE A 300 5.65 -21.77 -4.61
CA ILE A 300 5.32 -20.90 -3.47
C ILE A 300 6.42 -20.98 -2.41
N ALA A 301 6.89 -22.19 -2.06
CA ALA A 301 8.00 -22.38 -1.12
C ALA A 301 9.30 -21.75 -1.63
N MET A 302 9.57 -21.85 -2.94
CA MET A 302 10.75 -21.25 -3.57
C MET A 302 10.74 -19.72 -3.46
N HIS A 303 9.63 -19.08 -3.79
CA HIS A 303 9.47 -17.63 -3.67
C HIS A 303 9.60 -17.17 -2.22
N MET A 304 8.87 -17.81 -1.30
CA MET A 304 8.94 -17.53 0.14
C MET A 304 10.37 -17.64 0.68
N SER A 305 11.06 -18.74 0.38
CA SER A 305 12.43 -18.97 0.84
C SER A 305 13.41 -17.94 0.25
N GLY A 306 13.12 -17.41 -0.94
CA GLY A 306 13.89 -16.33 -1.56
C GLY A 306 13.92 -15.06 -0.70
N TYR A 307 12.78 -14.64 -0.16
CA TYR A 307 12.69 -13.45 0.70
C TYR A 307 13.36 -13.65 2.04
N VAL A 308 13.11 -14.78 2.70
CA VAL A 308 13.72 -15.11 4.00
C VAL A 308 15.25 -15.22 3.89
N ARG A 309 15.75 -15.72 2.77
CA ARG A 309 17.20 -15.83 2.50
C ARG A 309 17.89 -14.46 2.49
N ILE A 310 17.23 -13.41 1.98
CA ILE A 310 17.76 -12.03 1.99
C ILE A 310 17.86 -11.55 3.44
N GLU A 311 16.86 -11.78 4.26
CA GLU A 311 16.85 -11.39 5.67
C GLU A 311 17.92 -12.13 6.48
N LYS A 312 18.06 -13.45 6.25
CA LYS A 312 19.04 -14.30 6.96
C LYS A 312 20.49 -14.06 6.53
N ASN A 313 20.74 -13.33 5.45
CA ASN A 313 22.09 -13.04 4.98
C ASN A 313 22.86 -12.20 6.01
N PRO A 314 24.02 -12.69 6.54
CA PRO A 314 24.76 -11.99 7.60
C PRO A 314 25.27 -10.61 7.17
N PHE A 315 25.65 -10.43 5.90
CA PHE A 315 26.05 -9.12 5.39
C PHE A 315 24.88 -8.13 5.38
N VAL A 316 23.69 -8.57 4.95
CA VAL A 316 22.47 -7.73 4.99
C VAL A 316 22.09 -7.40 6.43
N ARG A 317 22.26 -8.33 7.36
CA ARG A 317 21.96 -8.11 8.79
C ARG A 317 22.88 -7.08 9.42
N ALA A 318 24.16 -7.07 9.06
CA ALA A 318 25.15 -6.15 9.62
C ALA A 318 25.06 -4.70 9.08
N VAL A 319 24.37 -4.49 7.95
CA VAL A 319 24.21 -3.14 7.38
C VAL A 319 23.24 -2.30 8.23
N PRO A 320 23.61 -1.07 8.66
CA PRO A 320 22.71 -0.17 9.37
C PRO A 320 21.45 0.15 8.54
N LEU A 321 20.32 0.34 9.23
CA LEU A 321 18.99 0.52 8.63
C LEU A 321 18.94 1.68 7.62
N GLU A 322 19.62 2.79 7.89
CA GLU A 322 19.65 3.96 7.02
C GLU A 322 20.29 3.65 5.65
N ILE A 323 21.35 2.85 5.64
CA ILE A 323 22.01 2.41 4.40
C ILE A 323 21.15 1.34 3.71
N LYS A 324 20.66 0.38 4.49
CA LYS A 324 19.78 -0.72 4.01
C LYS A 324 18.55 -0.18 3.27
N LYS A 325 17.97 0.92 3.75
CA LYS A 325 16.82 1.57 3.14
C LYS A 325 17.04 1.89 1.65
N TYR A 326 18.19 2.44 1.28
CA TYR A 326 18.49 2.79 -0.11
C TYR A 326 18.54 1.56 -1.01
N PHE A 327 19.20 0.49 -0.56
CA PHE A 327 19.28 -0.76 -1.33
C PHE A 327 17.92 -1.43 -1.48
N LEU A 328 17.10 -1.44 -0.43
CA LEU A 328 15.74 -2.00 -0.47
C LEU A 328 14.81 -1.17 -1.35
N MET A 329 14.92 0.16 -1.34
CA MET A 329 14.17 1.03 -2.27
C MET A 329 14.56 0.78 -3.74
N ILE A 330 15.84 0.61 -4.03
CA ILE A 330 16.32 0.25 -5.39
C ILE A 330 15.75 -1.12 -5.77
N GLY A 331 15.84 -2.12 -4.89
CA GLY A 331 15.28 -3.45 -5.11
C GLY A 331 13.77 -3.43 -5.37
N ALA A 332 13.02 -2.69 -4.55
CA ALA A 332 11.58 -2.52 -4.71
C ALA A 332 11.22 -1.84 -6.05
N ASN A 333 11.97 -0.81 -6.45
CA ASN A 333 11.79 -0.14 -7.74
C ASN A 333 12.12 -1.06 -8.92
N LEU A 334 13.12 -1.92 -8.80
CA LEU A 334 13.46 -2.91 -9.84
C LEU A 334 12.37 -3.98 -9.92
N GLY A 335 11.93 -4.53 -8.78
CA GLY A 335 10.86 -5.52 -8.71
C GLY A 335 9.53 -4.97 -9.25
N SER A 336 9.20 -3.72 -8.94
CA SER A 336 7.96 -3.12 -9.45
C SER A 336 7.95 -2.93 -10.98
N ARG A 337 9.07 -3.05 -11.68
CA ARG A 337 9.12 -2.88 -13.16
C ARG A 337 8.33 -3.94 -13.90
N SER A 338 8.19 -5.13 -13.35
CA SER A 338 7.43 -6.25 -13.96
C SER A 338 5.93 -6.17 -13.71
N ILE A 339 5.42 -5.20 -12.93
CA ILE A 339 4.04 -5.12 -12.48
C ILE A 339 3.37 -3.86 -13.06
N THR A 340 2.18 -4.00 -13.64
CA THR A 340 1.32 -2.90 -14.10
C THR A 340 0.38 -2.43 -12.99
N ALA A 341 -0.33 -3.38 -12.35
CA ALA A 341 -1.30 -3.13 -11.29
C ALA A 341 -1.31 -4.30 -10.28
N VAL A 342 -2.09 -4.17 -9.22
CA VAL A 342 -2.24 -5.20 -8.18
C VAL A 342 -3.71 -5.64 -8.13
N TYR A 343 -3.97 -6.94 -8.00
CA TYR A 343 -5.28 -7.46 -7.67
C TYR A 343 -5.18 -8.38 -6.45
N SER A 344 -5.87 -8.01 -5.37
CA SER A 344 -5.91 -8.76 -4.11
C SER A 344 -7.32 -9.27 -3.84
N ASN A 345 -7.49 -10.60 -3.78
CA ASN A 345 -8.74 -11.22 -3.38
C ASN A 345 -8.62 -11.76 -1.96
N ILE A 346 -9.40 -11.17 -1.04
CA ILE A 346 -9.42 -11.60 0.37
C ILE A 346 -10.28 -12.84 0.56
N GLY A 347 -11.25 -13.05 -0.32
CA GLY A 347 -12.18 -14.18 -0.25
C GLY A 347 -13.50 -13.86 0.45
N ILE A 348 -14.06 -14.87 1.09
CA ILE A 348 -15.41 -14.83 1.66
C ILE A 348 -15.33 -14.46 3.14
N ILE A 349 -16.04 -13.43 3.55
CA ILE A 349 -16.27 -13.08 4.95
C ILE A 349 -17.46 -13.91 5.45
N ARG A 350 -17.24 -14.66 6.51
CA ARG A 350 -18.25 -15.58 7.06
C ARG A 350 -18.69 -15.10 8.44
N LEU A 351 -19.97 -14.84 8.56
CA LEU A 351 -20.66 -14.56 9.80
C LEU A 351 -21.92 -15.45 9.86
N PRO A 352 -22.46 -15.76 11.03
CA PRO A 352 -23.73 -16.46 11.17
C PRO A 352 -24.86 -15.75 10.40
N GLU A 353 -25.88 -16.51 10.00
CA GLU A 353 -27.00 -16.00 9.18
C GLU A 353 -27.74 -14.85 9.84
N GLU A 354 -27.84 -14.85 11.16
CA GLU A 354 -28.52 -13.84 11.98
C GLU A 354 -27.96 -12.45 11.76
N TYR A 355 -26.67 -12.33 11.47
CA TYR A 355 -26.02 -11.06 11.19
C TYR A 355 -26.43 -10.42 9.86
N LYS A 356 -27.00 -11.19 8.94
CA LYS A 356 -27.48 -10.68 7.64
C LYS A 356 -28.62 -9.67 7.77
N GLU A 357 -29.34 -9.69 8.89
CA GLU A 357 -30.39 -8.70 9.16
C GLU A 357 -29.79 -7.30 9.34
N TYR A 358 -28.58 -7.18 9.86
CA TYR A 358 -27.93 -5.92 10.24
C TYR A 358 -26.87 -5.47 9.23
N ILE A 359 -26.21 -6.39 8.56
CA ILE A 359 -25.09 -6.11 7.66
C ILE A 359 -25.57 -6.06 6.22
N GLN A 360 -25.16 -5.02 5.50
CA GLN A 360 -25.39 -4.89 4.07
C GLN A 360 -24.27 -5.56 3.26
N HIS A 361 -23.03 -5.11 3.43
CA HIS A 361 -21.85 -5.68 2.78
C HIS A 361 -20.56 -5.31 3.53
N PHE A 362 -19.49 -5.95 3.14
CA PHE A 362 -18.12 -5.56 3.48
C PHE A 362 -17.40 -5.06 2.23
N GLY A 363 -16.42 -4.19 2.44
CA GLY A 363 -15.55 -3.73 1.37
C GLY A 363 -14.10 -3.59 1.82
N ILE A 364 -13.20 -3.55 0.84
CA ILE A 364 -11.78 -3.39 1.06
C ILE A 364 -11.13 -2.62 -0.07
N PHE A 365 -10.20 -1.73 0.27
CA PHE A 365 -9.28 -1.11 -0.66
C PHE A 365 -7.99 -0.68 0.05
N ALA A 366 -6.94 -0.39 -0.70
CA ALA A 366 -5.64 -0.08 -0.14
C ALA A 366 -5.00 1.13 -0.82
N SER A 367 -4.10 1.81 -0.10
CA SER A 367 -3.27 2.84 -0.71
C SER A 367 -2.38 2.24 -1.80
N THR A 368 -2.15 2.99 -2.87
CA THR A 368 -1.37 2.52 -4.02
C THR A 368 -0.54 3.63 -4.65
N ASN A 369 0.51 3.26 -5.36
CA ASN A 369 1.31 4.15 -6.22
C ASN A 369 0.86 4.15 -7.70
N SER A 370 -0.06 3.26 -8.08
CA SER A 370 -0.51 3.08 -9.46
C SER A 370 -2.01 2.76 -9.49
N LEU A 371 -2.36 1.54 -9.78
CA LEU A 371 -3.71 1.00 -9.80
C LEU A 371 -3.74 -0.29 -8.97
N GLN A 372 -4.73 -0.41 -8.11
CA GLN A 372 -4.98 -1.62 -7.33
C GLN A 372 -6.47 -1.93 -7.30
N MET A 373 -6.82 -3.19 -7.38
CA MET A 373 -8.15 -3.73 -7.13
C MET A 373 -8.08 -4.66 -5.94
N CYS A 374 -8.98 -4.53 -4.98
CA CYS A 374 -9.18 -5.47 -3.89
C CYS A 374 -10.60 -6.02 -3.96
N SER A 375 -10.82 -7.26 -3.53
CA SER A 375 -12.15 -7.85 -3.47
C SER A 375 -12.37 -8.64 -2.20
N CYS A 376 -13.59 -8.56 -1.68
CA CYS A 376 -14.11 -9.44 -0.64
C CYS A 376 -15.60 -9.69 -0.89
N SER A 377 -16.15 -10.77 -0.32
CA SER A 377 -17.57 -11.09 -0.48
C SER A 377 -18.21 -11.44 0.87
N TYR A 378 -19.49 -11.06 1.00
CA TYR A 378 -20.34 -11.41 2.12
C TYR A 378 -21.75 -11.72 1.60
N GLY A 379 -22.30 -12.89 1.97
CA GLY A 379 -23.57 -13.34 1.42
C GLY A 379 -23.52 -13.49 -0.11
N ASP A 380 -24.43 -12.84 -0.81
CA ASP A 380 -24.49 -12.82 -2.28
C ASP A 380 -23.86 -11.56 -2.89
N GLU A 381 -23.19 -10.73 -2.11
CA GLU A 381 -22.58 -9.52 -2.61
C GLU A 381 -21.05 -9.59 -2.53
N MET A 382 -20.38 -9.32 -3.65
CA MET A 382 -18.93 -9.12 -3.74
C MET A 382 -18.65 -7.66 -4.02
N VAL A 383 -17.80 -7.04 -3.24
CA VAL A 383 -17.35 -5.66 -3.45
C VAL A 383 -15.94 -5.65 -4.02
N LEU A 384 -15.77 -4.94 -5.14
CA LEU A 384 -14.49 -4.66 -5.77
C LEU A 384 -14.12 -3.21 -5.44
N GLY A 385 -13.07 -3.00 -4.66
CA GLY A 385 -12.53 -1.67 -4.35
C GLY A 385 -11.34 -1.37 -5.26
N PHE A 386 -11.52 -0.44 -6.19
CA PHE A 386 -10.44 0.08 -7.03
C PHE A 386 -9.84 1.32 -6.41
N THR A 387 -8.53 1.36 -6.34
CA THR A 387 -7.77 2.56 -5.97
C THR A 387 -6.79 2.92 -7.07
N SER A 388 -6.72 4.19 -7.44
CA SER A 388 -5.86 4.68 -8.50
C SER A 388 -5.18 5.98 -8.13
N LYS A 389 -3.90 6.12 -8.51
CA LYS A 389 -3.19 7.41 -8.48
C LYS A 389 -3.53 8.29 -9.67
N ILE A 390 -4.11 7.75 -10.69
CA ILE A 390 -4.56 8.49 -11.87
C ILE A 390 -6.05 8.75 -11.68
N PRO A 391 -6.51 10.01 -11.72
CA PRO A 391 -7.92 10.35 -11.47
C PRO A 391 -8.89 9.88 -12.57
N ASN A 392 -8.35 9.38 -13.69
CA ASN A 392 -9.17 8.82 -14.78
C ASN A 392 -9.67 7.41 -14.38
N ASP A 393 -10.95 7.18 -14.50
CA ASP A 393 -11.67 5.94 -14.18
C ASP A 393 -11.98 5.05 -15.41
N SER A 394 -11.34 5.31 -16.55
CA SER A 394 -11.61 4.55 -17.80
C SER A 394 -11.41 3.05 -17.64
N ILE A 395 -10.34 2.64 -16.92
CA ILE A 395 -10.10 1.20 -16.66
C ILE A 395 -11.23 0.59 -15.84
N GLN A 396 -11.74 1.30 -14.83
CA GLN A 396 -12.85 0.85 -14.00
C GLN A 396 -14.15 0.77 -14.83
N ARG A 397 -14.40 1.74 -15.71
CA ARG A 397 -15.56 1.70 -16.63
C ARG A 397 -15.45 0.57 -17.65
N ASN A 398 -14.27 0.34 -18.23
CA ASN A 398 -14.03 -0.79 -19.13
C ASN A 398 -14.30 -2.11 -18.41
N PHE A 399 -13.87 -2.23 -17.15
CA PHE A 399 -14.11 -3.40 -16.33
C PHE A 399 -15.62 -3.62 -16.07
N GLN A 400 -16.35 -2.55 -15.69
CA GLN A 400 -17.81 -2.64 -15.48
C GLN A 400 -18.55 -2.99 -16.78
N ARG A 401 -18.15 -2.43 -17.92
CA ARG A 401 -18.70 -2.79 -19.22
C ARG A 401 -18.53 -4.28 -19.50
N MET A 402 -17.34 -4.84 -19.26
CA MET A 402 -17.09 -6.28 -19.42
C MET A 402 -17.97 -7.13 -18.49
N LEU A 403 -18.19 -6.71 -17.24
CA LEU A 403 -19.13 -7.39 -16.33
C LEU A 403 -20.54 -7.42 -16.94
N GLY A 404 -21.00 -6.30 -17.53
CA GLY A 404 -22.31 -6.21 -18.20
C GLY A 404 -22.39 -7.11 -19.43
N GLU A 405 -21.37 -7.13 -20.29
CA GLU A 405 -21.28 -8.00 -21.46
C GLU A 405 -21.35 -9.49 -21.09
N GLU A 406 -20.82 -9.83 -19.91
CA GLU A 406 -20.85 -11.19 -19.36
C GLU A 406 -22.09 -11.50 -18.50
N ASN A 407 -23.09 -10.63 -18.52
CA ASN A 407 -24.36 -10.74 -17.78
C ASN A 407 -24.16 -10.92 -16.26
N VAL A 408 -23.16 -10.24 -15.70
CA VAL A 408 -22.94 -10.15 -14.27
C VAL A 408 -23.64 -8.90 -13.73
N SER A 409 -24.63 -9.08 -12.87
CA SER A 409 -25.32 -7.96 -12.21
C SER A 409 -24.36 -7.20 -11.33
N HIS A 410 -24.24 -5.90 -11.54
CA HIS A 410 -23.35 -5.03 -10.77
C HIS A 410 -23.91 -3.62 -10.61
N ARG A 411 -23.41 -2.90 -9.61
CA ARG A 411 -23.69 -1.48 -9.39
C ARG A 411 -22.48 -0.77 -8.80
N GLU A 412 -22.29 0.47 -9.17
CA GLU A 412 -21.28 1.32 -8.53
C GLU A 412 -21.80 1.81 -7.17
N LEU A 413 -20.95 1.71 -6.14
CA LEU A 413 -21.22 2.23 -4.82
C LEU A 413 -20.79 3.70 -4.76
N LYS A 414 -21.75 4.59 -4.49
CA LYS A 414 -21.48 6.02 -4.31
C LYS A 414 -20.96 6.26 -2.89
N ASN A 415 -19.66 6.41 -2.76
CA ASN A 415 -19.02 6.73 -1.50
C ASN A 415 -18.53 8.18 -1.52
N GLU A 416 -18.97 8.96 -0.55
CA GLU A 416 -18.43 10.29 -0.26
C GLU A 416 -17.42 10.14 0.88
N PHE A 417 -16.17 10.50 0.63
CA PHE A 417 -15.12 10.47 1.66
C PHE A 417 -14.84 11.89 2.15
N PRO A 418 -14.93 12.15 3.47
CA PRO A 418 -14.62 13.44 4.03
C PRO A 418 -13.17 13.84 3.81
N GLY A 419 -12.90 15.14 3.68
CA GLY A 419 -11.54 15.68 3.52
C GLY A 419 -10.93 15.48 2.13
N TYR A 420 -11.64 14.88 1.18
CA TYR A 420 -11.19 14.71 -0.20
C TYR A 420 -11.13 16.06 -0.91
N GLY A 421 -9.94 16.47 -1.34
CA GLY A 421 -9.73 17.72 -2.08
C GLY A 421 -9.37 18.96 -1.24
N GLU A 422 -9.73 19.09 0.03
CA GLU A 422 -9.35 20.23 0.87
C GLU A 422 -7.88 20.21 1.30
N LYS A 423 -7.42 19.06 1.76
CA LYS A 423 -6.01 18.83 2.15
C LYS A 423 -5.07 19.08 0.97
N HIS A 424 -5.50 18.71 -0.22
CA HIS A 424 -4.80 18.92 -1.48
C HIS A 424 -4.59 20.41 -1.81
N ARG A 425 -5.60 21.27 -1.58
CA ARG A 425 -5.49 22.73 -1.79
C ARG A 425 -4.53 23.39 -0.80
N LEU A 426 -4.53 22.93 0.45
CA LEU A 426 -3.68 23.48 1.51
C LEU A 426 -2.21 23.09 1.31
N GLU A 427 -1.91 21.83 1.01
CA GLU A 427 -0.54 21.35 0.74
C GLU A 427 0.05 21.97 -0.54
N LYS A 428 -0.76 22.16 -1.58
CA LYS A 428 -0.32 22.86 -2.80
C LYS A 428 0.09 24.30 -2.52
N LYS A 429 -0.65 25.02 -1.66
CA LYS A 429 -0.31 26.38 -1.22
C LYS A 429 0.95 26.41 -0.34
N GLU A 430 1.12 25.45 0.55
CA GLU A 430 2.28 25.36 1.45
C GLU A 430 3.55 25.03 0.68
N ASN A 431 3.51 24.05 -0.22
CA ASN A 431 4.62 23.73 -1.11
C ASN A 431 5.00 24.89 -2.02
N GLN A 432 4.03 25.64 -2.54
CA GLN A 432 4.29 26.81 -3.35
C GLN A 432 5.00 27.93 -2.57
N LYS A 433 4.62 28.17 -1.31
CA LYS A 433 5.31 29.10 -0.40
C LYS A 433 6.75 28.67 -0.12
N VAL A 434 6.97 27.38 0.20
CA VAL A 434 8.32 26.84 0.47
C VAL A 434 9.24 27.03 -0.74
N ILE A 435 8.75 26.79 -1.95
CA ILE A 435 9.52 26.97 -3.19
C ILE A 435 9.84 28.43 -3.43
N GLN A 436 8.86 29.32 -3.26
CA GLN A 436 9.08 30.76 -3.41
C GLN A 436 10.14 31.25 -2.43
N THR A 437 10.05 30.86 -1.15
CA THR A 437 11.02 31.24 -0.11
C THR A 437 12.43 30.73 -0.44
N PHE A 438 12.53 29.47 -0.89
CA PHE A 438 13.83 28.89 -1.27
C PHE A 438 14.41 29.55 -2.53
N SER A 439 13.57 29.87 -3.50
CA SER A 439 13.95 30.59 -4.71
C SER A 439 14.52 31.99 -4.39
N PHE A 440 13.86 32.71 -3.49
CA PHE A 440 14.34 34.00 -3.00
C PHE A 440 15.68 33.88 -2.27
N LEU A 441 15.85 32.84 -1.44
CA LEU A 441 17.10 32.60 -0.72
C LEU A 441 18.27 32.32 -1.67
N CYS A 442 18.08 31.46 -2.68
CA CYS A 442 19.10 31.17 -3.68
C CYS A 442 19.47 32.43 -4.51
N LEU A 443 18.49 33.25 -4.89
CA LEU A 443 18.72 34.49 -5.60
C LEU A 443 19.50 35.50 -4.72
N ALA A 444 19.13 35.63 -3.45
CA ALA A 444 19.81 36.51 -2.50
C ALA A 444 21.28 36.09 -2.30
N ILE A 445 21.55 34.79 -2.15
CA ILE A 445 22.92 34.24 -2.03
C ILE A 445 23.73 34.55 -3.31
N ALA A 446 23.16 34.35 -4.50
CA ALA A 446 23.82 34.59 -5.76
C ALA A 446 24.19 36.08 -5.91
N VAL A 447 23.29 37.01 -5.52
CA VAL A 447 23.53 38.46 -5.53
C VAL A 447 24.62 38.85 -4.52
N ILE A 448 24.57 38.32 -3.28
CA ILE A 448 25.58 38.59 -2.25
C ILE A 448 26.97 38.12 -2.70
N CYS A 449 27.06 36.90 -3.23
CA CYS A 449 28.32 36.37 -3.77
C CYS A 449 28.87 37.23 -4.92
N GLY A 450 27.99 37.69 -5.81
CA GLY A 450 28.36 38.62 -6.89
C GLY A 450 28.89 39.98 -6.39
N MET A 451 28.22 40.57 -5.37
CA MET A 451 28.68 41.82 -4.76
C MET A 451 30.03 41.66 -4.02
N ILE A 452 30.19 40.60 -3.24
CA ILE A 452 31.46 40.33 -2.55
C ILE A 452 32.59 40.15 -3.56
N ASN A 453 32.34 39.45 -4.66
CA ASN A 453 33.33 39.25 -5.70
C ASN A 453 33.72 40.57 -6.38
N PHE A 454 32.75 41.41 -6.72
CA PHE A 454 33.01 42.73 -7.32
C PHE A 454 33.78 43.65 -6.37
N MET A 455 33.44 43.63 -5.07
CA MET A 455 34.14 44.46 -4.07
C MET A 455 35.58 44.00 -3.79
N MET A 456 35.87 42.69 -3.88
CA MET A 456 37.19 42.14 -3.56
C MET A 456 38.15 42.11 -4.74
N ALA A 457 37.65 41.94 -5.95
CA ALA A 457 38.49 41.69 -7.12
C ALA A 457 38.39 42.77 -8.22
N GLY A 458 37.45 43.72 -8.13
CA GLY A 458 37.18 44.69 -9.18
C GLY A 458 36.75 44.09 -10.52
N VAL A 459 36.64 42.75 -10.58
CA VAL A 459 36.32 41.95 -11.77
C VAL A 459 35.40 40.83 -11.37
N LEU A 460 34.49 40.42 -12.23
CA LEU A 460 33.61 39.25 -12.04
C LEU A 460 34.39 37.97 -12.41
N ASN A 461 34.97 37.29 -11.41
CA ASN A 461 35.72 36.05 -11.62
C ASN A 461 35.01 34.83 -10.99
N TRP A 462 35.72 33.89 -10.41
CA TRP A 462 35.19 32.58 -9.95
C TRP A 462 33.97 32.62 -9.05
N PHE A 463 33.81 33.59 -8.15
CA PHE A 463 32.62 33.74 -7.32
C PHE A 463 31.34 34.04 -8.11
N TRP A 464 31.49 34.71 -9.26
CA TRP A 464 30.39 34.89 -10.19
C TRP A 464 29.99 33.58 -10.85
N PHE A 465 30.94 32.72 -11.21
CA PHE A 465 30.64 31.39 -11.74
C PHE A 465 29.97 30.48 -10.69
N ALA A 466 30.36 30.53 -9.42
CA ALA A 466 29.72 29.82 -8.34
C ALA A 466 28.26 30.32 -8.14
N GLY A 467 28.04 31.65 -8.16
CA GLY A 467 26.73 32.24 -8.09
C GLY A 467 25.85 31.88 -9.30
N ALA A 468 26.42 31.94 -10.51
CA ALA A 468 25.75 31.48 -11.73
C ALA A 468 25.45 29.99 -11.72
N GLY A 469 26.37 29.15 -11.17
CA GLY A 469 26.17 27.74 -10.97
C GLY A 469 25.00 27.45 -10.03
N CYS A 470 24.90 28.18 -8.92
CA CYS A 470 23.75 28.08 -7.99
C CYS A 470 22.44 28.53 -8.68
N ALA A 471 22.45 29.57 -9.50
CA ALA A 471 21.29 30.03 -10.24
C ALA A 471 20.87 29.05 -11.34
N CYS A 472 21.82 28.41 -12.03
CA CYS A 472 21.54 27.35 -13.00
C CYS A 472 21.01 26.07 -12.32
N ALA A 473 21.58 25.66 -11.18
CA ALA A 473 21.07 24.53 -10.38
C ALA A 473 19.64 24.82 -9.90
N TRP A 474 19.37 26.04 -9.45
CA TRP A 474 18.03 26.50 -9.09
C TRP A 474 17.05 26.44 -10.27
N LEU A 475 17.44 26.87 -11.47
CA LEU A 475 16.63 26.81 -12.69
C LEU A 475 16.31 25.35 -13.07
N VAL A 476 17.30 24.47 -12.99
CA VAL A 476 17.11 23.03 -13.24
C VAL A 476 16.14 22.42 -12.23
N VAL A 477 16.27 22.78 -10.95
CA VAL A 477 15.36 22.33 -9.88
C VAL A 477 13.93 22.84 -10.13
N MET A 478 13.77 24.11 -10.53
CA MET A 478 12.47 24.70 -10.86
C MET A 478 11.83 24.05 -12.10
N VAL A 479 12.58 23.82 -13.16
CA VAL A 479 12.08 23.14 -14.37
C VAL A 479 11.71 21.69 -14.08
N ALA A 480 12.51 20.98 -13.28
CA ALA A 480 12.21 19.61 -12.87
C ALA A 480 10.98 19.55 -11.94
N TYR A 481 10.81 20.53 -11.06
CA TYR A 481 9.62 20.69 -10.22
C TYR A 481 8.35 20.93 -11.07
N TYR A 482 8.43 21.85 -12.03
CA TYR A 482 7.30 22.14 -12.94
C TYR A 482 6.93 20.94 -13.83
N LYS A 483 7.92 20.14 -14.26
CA LYS A 483 7.68 18.96 -15.10
C LYS A 483 7.28 17.70 -14.35
N ARG A 484 7.62 17.53 -13.08
CA ARG A 484 7.42 16.27 -12.31
C ARG A 484 6.51 16.40 -11.09
N GLY A 485 6.07 17.61 -10.73
CA GLY A 485 5.13 17.80 -9.59
C GLY A 485 5.67 17.47 -8.20
N ASN A 486 6.90 16.95 -8.09
CA ASN A 486 7.49 16.56 -6.81
C ASN A 486 9.02 16.54 -6.91
N ILE A 487 9.68 17.52 -6.29
CA ILE A 487 11.09 17.41 -5.93
C ILE A 487 11.18 17.32 -4.41
N LEU A 488 11.88 16.29 -3.96
CA LEU A 488 12.14 15.99 -2.56
C LEU A 488 12.91 17.16 -1.90
N LYS A 489 12.44 17.62 -0.73
CA LYS A 489 13.17 18.57 0.13
C LYS A 489 14.66 18.18 0.30
N ASN A 490 14.97 16.89 0.31
CA ASN A 490 16.33 16.38 0.48
C ASN A 490 17.25 16.66 -0.71
N GLU A 491 16.76 16.62 -1.95
CA GLU A 491 17.58 16.91 -3.15
C GLU A 491 17.94 18.40 -3.22
N MET A 492 17.05 19.26 -2.75
CA MET A 492 17.31 20.70 -2.65
C MET A 492 18.41 21.00 -1.62
N TRP A 493 18.41 20.34 -0.45
CA TRP A 493 19.48 20.49 0.54
C TRP A 493 20.81 19.89 0.09
N GLN A 494 20.80 18.81 -0.68
CA GLN A 494 22.01 18.22 -1.25
C GLN A 494 22.66 19.14 -2.29
N LEU A 495 21.88 19.78 -3.16
CA LEU A 495 22.39 20.76 -4.11
C LEU A 495 22.96 22.00 -3.42
N LEU A 496 22.32 22.46 -2.34
CA LEU A 496 22.83 23.55 -1.52
C LEU A 496 24.14 23.15 -0.83
N LEU A 497 24.22 21.97 -0.27
CA LEU A 497 25.41 21.44 0.40
C LEU A 497 26.57 21.27 -0.58
N ILE A 498 26.34 20.76 -1.79
CA ILE A 498 27.34 20.64 -2.85
C ILE A 498 27.85 22.04 -3.25
N SER A 499 26.96 23.01 -3.38
CA SER A 499 27.33 24.41 -3.71
C SER A 499 28.18 25.06 -2.61
N VAL A 500 27.82 24.83 -1.34
CA VAL A 500 28.59 25.33 -0.18
C VAL A 500 29.96 24.62 -0.09
N ILE A 501 30.02 23.32 -0.31
CA ILE A 501 31.28 22.56 -0.31
C ILE A 501 32.19 23.04 -1.45
N ALA A 502 31.64 23.30 -2.64
CA ALA A 502 32.42 23.82 -3.77
C ALA A 502 33.02 25.20 -3.47
N ILE A 503 32.26 26.10 -2.81
CA ILE A 503 32.73 27.42 -2.39
C ILE A 503 33.82 27.31 -1.30
N LEU A 504 33.65 26.44 -0.34
CA LEU A 504 34.64 26.22 0.72
C LEU A 504 35.93 25.56 0.18
N TRP A 505 35.78 24.62 -0.76
CA TRP A 505 36.92 23.94 -1.40
C TRP A 505 37.81 24.92 -2.18
N ASP A 506 37.22 25.85 -2.94
CA ASP A 506 37.93 26.88 -3.68
C ASP A 506 38.75 27.79 -2.76
N ARG A 507 38.22 28.10 -1.58
CA ARG A 507 38.90 28.94 -0.58
C ARG A 507 40.03 28.22 0.17
N PHE A 508 39.89 26.86 0.38
CA PHE A 508 40.90 26.08 1.09
C PHE A 508 42.07 25.67 0.21
N THR A 509 41.85 25.42 -1.08
CA THR A 509 42.87 24.93 -1.99
C THR A 509 43.73 26.02 -2.61
N GLY A 510 43.37 27.32 -2.44
CA GLY A 510 44.18 28.43 -2.93
C GLY A 510 44.45 28.39 -4.44
N TRP A 511 43.56 27.79 -5.19
CA TRP A 511 43.73 27.59 -6.64
C TRP A 511 43.73 28.92 -7.35
N LYS A 512 44.93 29.40 -7.64
CA LYS A 512 45.14 30.50 -8.59
C LYS A 512 44.87 29.92 -9.96
N GLY A 513 43.57 29.97 -10.36
CA GLY A 513 43.21 29.56 -11.70
C GLY A 513 43.87 30.44 -12.75
N TRP A 514 44.01 29.86 -13.87
CA TRP A 514 44.57 30.35 -15.13
C TRP A 514 44.01 31.67 -15.58
#